data_badc720fd8426de1c9e190bb39cdfa0e
#
_entry.id   badc720fd8426de1c9e190bb39cdfa0e
#
_cell.length_a   1.000
_cell.length_b   1.000
_cell.length_c   1.000
_cell.angle_alpha   90.00
_cell.angle_beta   90.00
_cell.angle_gamma   90.00
#
_symmetry.space_group_name_H-M   'P 1'
#
loop_
_entity.id
_entity.type
_entity.pdbx_description
1 polymer ?
#
loop_
_entity_poly.entity_id
_entity_poly.type
_entity_poly.pdbx_seq_one_letter_code
_entity_poly.pdbx_strand_id
1 'polypeptide(L)'
;GKDSAVTLELLKKSGASLWAYIINPRGATVKTAEAAGLPGDRVIKAGRTLDKNMLELNKQGFLNGHTPFSALVAFSSLIAARMHGLSWIALSNESSANESTVAGSTVNHQYSKSFKFEMDFHQYREKWLPGSAYYFSLLRPLSEFQIAKFFAGQKQYHPVFRSCNAGSKTDSWCGHCPKCLFVYLILSPFLEGSEVEAIFGRNMLEDASLISLLEKLTGIQEEKPFECVGSRDEINTAAVLTIDHMESEGKKLPVLLSYYKESGLYEENQPKGDPFPAYFHEENLLPVP
;
A
#
# COMPACT_ATOMS: atom_id res chain seq x y z
N GLY A 1 1.21 0.64 -7.29
CA GLY A 1 0.55 1.52 -6.33
C GLY A 1 1.50 2.62 -5.85
N LYS A 2 1.04 3.47 -4.93
CA LYS A 2 1.84 4.56 -4.35
C LYS A 2 3.16 4.07 -3.74
N ASP A 3 3.12 2.95 -3.01
CA ASP A 3 4.29 2.41 -2.31
C ASP A 3 5.42 2.04 -3.28
N SER A 4 5.08 1.41 -4.40
CA SER A 4 6.07 1.09 -5.45
C SER A 4 6.67 2.36 -6.07
N ALA A 5 5.87 3.42 -6.25
CA ALA A 5 6.37 4.70 -6.75
C ALA A 5 7.35 5.35 -5.74
N VAL A 6 7.02 5.32 -4.45
CA VAL A 6 7.90 5.82 -3.38
C VAL A 6 9.20 5.02 -3.33
N THR A 7 9.13 3.69 -3.38
CA THR A 7 10.32 2.83 -3.42
C THR A 7 11.22 3.18 -4.61
N LEU A 8 10.65 3.31 -5.81
CA LEU A 8 11.41 3.68 -7.01
C LEU A 8 12.11 5.03 -6.85
N GLU A 9 11.41 6.05 -6.36
CA GLU A 9 11.99 7.39 -6.19
C GLU A 9 13.07 7.44 -5.10
N LEU A 10 12.90 6.71 -4.00
CA LEU A 10 13.93 6.61 -2.96
C LEU A 10 15.19 5.91 -3.49
N LEU A 11 15.03 4.80 -4.23
CA LEU A 11 16.15 4.09 -4.83
C LEU A 11 16.84 4.91 -5.93
N LYS A 12 16.10 5.69 -6.72
CA LYS A 12 16.70 6.63 -7.69
C LYS A 12 17.56 7.67 -6.99
N LYS A 13 17.09 8.21 -5.87
CA LYS A 13 17.88 9.18 -5.07
C LYS A 13 19.17 8.59 -4.52
N SER A 14 19.24 7.28 -4.28
CA SER A 14 20.48 6.61 -3.86
C SER A 14 21.50 6.41 -5.00
N GLY A 15 21.13 6.72 -6.24
CA GLY A 15 21.98 6.48 -7.43
C GLY A 15 22.03 5.01 -7.87
N ALA A 16 21.19 4.13 -7.33
CA ALA A 16 21.18 2.73 -7.69
C ALA A 16 20.73 2.50 -9.14
N SER A 17 21.31 1.48 -9.80
CA SER A 17 20.84 1.01 -11.10
C SER A 17 19.59 0.14 -10.91
N LEU A 18 18.45 0.60 -11.38
CA LEU A 18 17.16 0.00 -11.09
C LEU A 18 16.62 -0.88 -12.22
N TRP A 19 15.94 -1.96 -11.80
CA TRP A 19 15.13 -2.83 -12.63
C TRP A 19 13.77 -3.00 -11.98
N ALA A 20 12.68 -3.00 -12.75
CA ALA A 20 11.37 -3.35 -12.25
C ALA A 20 11.06 -4.82 -12.51
N TYR A 21 10.57 -5.55 -11.49
CA TYR A 21 10.06 -6.91 -11.63
C TYR A 21 8.55 -6.91 -11.49
N ILE A 22 7.83 -7.35 -12.53
CA ILE A 22 6.36 -7.27 -12.59
C ILE A 22 5.79 -8.65 -12.95
N ILE A 23 4.97 -9.20 -12.06
CA ILE A 23 4.21 -10.45 -12.32
C ILE A 23 2.84 -10.08 -12.92
N ASN A 24 2.51 -10.70 -14.06
CA ASN A 24 1.30 -10.43 -14.82
C ASN A 24 1.10 -8.92 -15.05
N PRO A 25 1.95 -8.30 -15.87
CA PRO A 25 1.95 -6.85 -16.07
C PRO A 25 0.57 -6.33 -16.49
N ARG A 26 0.16 -5.22 -15.90
CA ARG A 26 -1.06 -4.48 -16.22
C ARG A 26 -0.71 -3.01 -16.47
N GLY A 27 -1.64 -2.25 -17.03
CA GLY A 27 -1.42 -0.85 -17.41
C GLY A 27 -0.77 -0.03 -16.30
N ALA A 28 -1.37 0.04 -15.11
CA ALA A 28 -0.84 0.83 -14.00
C ALA A 28 0.57 0.41 -13.57
N THR A 29 0.91 -0.89 -13.59
CA THR A 29 2.23 -1.36 -13.16
C THR A 29 3.31 -0.99 -14.17
N VAL A 30 3.01 -1.09 -15.47
CA VAL A 30 3.92 -0.71 -16.55
C VAL A 30 4.10 0.81 -16.59
N LYS A 31 3.00 1.56 -16.58
CA LYS A 31 3.02 3.03 -16.55
C LYS A 31 3.76 3.60 -15.33
N THR A 32 3.69 2.91 -14.17
CA THR A 32 4.48 3.31 -12.99
C THR A 32 5.98 3.17 -13.24
N ALA A 33 6.44 2.10 -13.89
CA ALA A 33 7.84 1.93 -14.28
C ALA A 33 8.28 2.97 -15.33
N GLU A 34 7.42 3.27 -16.29
CA GLU A 34 7.64 4.31 -17.31
C GLU A 34 7.73 5.71 -16.67
N ALA A 35 6.80 6.05 -15.75
CA ALA A 35 6.83 7.31 -15.00
C ALA A 35 8.07 7.46 -14.13
N ALA A 36 8.65 6.35 -13.65
CA ALA A 36 9.94 6.33 -12.98
C ALA A 36 11.13 6.57 -13.93
N GLY A 37 10.92 6.58 -15.25
CA GLY A 37 11.96 6.70 -16.26
C GLY A 37 12.73 5.41 -16.49
N LEU A 38 12.18 4.25 -16.13
CA LEU A 38 12.83 2.97 -16.41
C LEU A 38 12.68 2.59 -17.89
N PRO A 39 13.77 2.34 -18.62
CA PRO A 39 13.70 1.86 -20.00
C PRO A 39 13.10 0.45 -20.04
N GLY A 40 12.46 0.10 -21.16
CA GLY A 40 11.69 -1.14 -21.30
C GLY A 40 12.52 -2.43 -21.13
N ASP A 41 13.80 -2.40 -21.45
CA ASP A 41 14.76 -3.49 -21.26
C ASP A 41 15.13 -3.73 -19.78
N ARG A 42 14.83 -2.75 -18.90
CA ARG A 42 14.95 -2.87 -17.44
C ARG A 42 13.63 -3.20 -16.74
N VAL A 43 12.62 -3.66 -17.47
CA VAL A 43 11.36 -4.12 -16.93
C VAL A 43 11.21 -5.61 -17.16
N ILE A 44 11.52 -6.40 -16.12
CA ILE A 44 11.39 -7.86 -16.14
C ILE A 44 9.91 -8.22 -15.98
N LYS A 45 9.33 -8.86 -16.96
CA LYS A 45 7.93 -9.26 -16.98
C LYS A 45 7.80 -10.78 -16.81
N ALA A 46 7.16 -11.21 -15.72
CA ALA A 46 6.89 -12.63 -15.45
C ALA A 46 5.40 -12.95 -15.66
N GLY A 47 5.11 -14.05 -16.34
CA GLY A 47 3.75 -14.55 -16.49
C GLY A 47 3.41 -15.60 -15.42
N ARG A 48 2.22 -15.48 -14.80
CA ARG A 48 1.65 -16.50 -13.91
C ARG A 48 0.25 -16.86 -14.38
N THR A 49 -0.02 -18.14 -14.54
CA THR A 49 -1.35 -18.67 -14.81
C THR A 49 -1.87 -19.43 -13.59
N LEU A 50 -3.18 -19.34 -13.34
CA LEU A 50 -3.84 -20.15 -12.33
C LEU A 50 -4.33 -21.45 -12.97
N ASP A 51 -4.25 -22.54 -12.21
CA ASP A 51 -4.78 -23.83 -12.66
C ASP A 51 -6.29 -23.76 -12.92
N LYS A 52 -6.73 -24.29 -14.07
CA LYS A 52 -8.13 -24.22 -14.48
C LYS A 52 -9.03 -25.07 -13.59
N ASN A 53 -8.53 -26.22 -13.10
CA ASN A 53 -9.30 -27.09 -12.21
C ASN A 53 -9.54 -26.39 -10.85
N MET A 54 -8.53 -25.69 -10.33
CA MET A 54 -8.68 -24.88 -9.11
C MET A 54 -9.77 -23.81 -9.28
N LEU A 55 -9.80 -23.12 -10.41
CA LEU A 55 -10.82 -22.10 -10.68
C LEU A 55 -12.22 -22.72 -10.81
N GLU A 56 -12.33 -23.92 -11.37
CA GLU A 56 -13.60 -24.64 -11.48
C GLU A 56 -14.08 -25.14 -10.12
N LEU A 57 -13.20 -25.71 -9.30
CA LEU A 57 -13.52 -26.13 -7.94
C LEU A 57 -13.99 -24.95 -7.07
N ASN A 58 -13.39 -23.75 -7.24
CA ASN A 58 -13.86 -22.54 -6.56
C ASN A 58 -15.31 -22.19 -6.93
N LYS A 59 -15.69 -22.33 -8.20
CA LYS A 59 -17.08 -22.09 -8.64
C LYS A 59 -18.06 -23.10 -8.03
N GLN A 60 -17.61 -24.32 -7.77
CA GLN A 60 -18.39 -25.38 -7.13
C GLN A 60 -18.47 -25.23 -5.60
N GLY A 61 -17.87 -24.18 -5.03
CA GLY A 61 -17.91 -23.88 -3.59
C GLY A 61 -16.91 -24.65 -2.74
N PHE A 62 -15.91 -25.30 -3.34
CA PHE A 62 -14.81 -25.88 -2.58
C PHE A 62 -14.02 -24.80 -1.87
N LEU A 63 -13.63 -25.05 -0.61
CA LEU A 63 -12.84 -24.15 0.19
C LEU A 63 -11.44 -23.98 -0.43
N ASN A 64 -11.07 -22.74 -0.68
CA ASN A 64 -9.76 -22.38 -1.17
C ASN A 64 -9.14 -21.36 -0.21
N GLY A 65 -8.01 -21.72 0.39
CA GLY A 65 -7.30 -20.85 1.31
C GLY A 65 -6.64 -19.65 0.61
N HIS A 66 -6.21 -18.69 1.40
CA HIS A 66 -5.44 -17.54 0.90
C HIS A 66 -4.04 -18.00 0.45
N THR A 67 -3.75 -17.86 -0.84
CA THR A 67 -2.39 -18.13 -1.36
C THR A 67 -1.47 -16.98 -1.00
N PRO A 68 -0.33 -17.23 -0.33
CA PRO A 68 0.61 -16.19 0.09
C PRO A 68 1.39 -15.63 -1.12
N PHE A 69 0.75 -14.75 -1.87
CA PHE A 69 1.29 -14.22 -3.13
C PHE A 69 2.65 -13.56 -2.96
N SER A 70 2.88 -12.84 -1.85
CA SER A 70 4.18 -12.18 -1.61
C SER A 70 5.31 -13.20 -1.38
N ALA A 71 5.02 -14.41 -0.87
CA ALA A 71 6.00 -15.48 -0.80
C ALA A 71 6.37 -15.97 -2.21
N LEU A 72 5.38 -16.12 -3.10
CA LEU A 72 5.66 -16.43 -4.51
C LEU A 72 6.53 -15.34 -5.16
N VAL A 73 6.27 -14.06 -4.87
CA VAL A 73 7.10 -12.95 -5.33
C VAL A 73 8.53 -13.10 -4.81
N ALA A 74 8.72 -13.43 -3.53
CA ALA A 74 10.05 -13.59 -2.92
C ALA A 74 10.90 -14.64 -3.68
N PHE A 75 10.36 -15.85 -3.87
CA PHE A 75 11.09 -16.91 -4.57
C PHE A 75 11.29 -16.62 -6.06
N SER A 76 10.26 -16.12 -6.76
CA SER A 76 10.37 -15.84 -8.20
C SER A 76 11.29 -14.66 -8.52
N SER A 77 11.33 -13.66 -7.63
CA SER A 77 12.26 -12.54 -7.79
C SER A 77 13.74 -12.92 -7.60
N LEU A 78 14.04 -13.91 -6.74
CA LEU A 78 15.41 -14.46 -6.67
C LEU A 78 15.85 -15.08 -7.99
N ILE A 79 14.96 -15.84 -8.65
CA ILE A 79 15.22 -16.42 -9.97
C ILE A 79 15.48 -15.30 -10.99
N ALA A 80 14.59 -14.31 -11.03
CA ALA A 80 14.72 -13.17 -11.92
C ALA A 80 16.02 -12.39 -11.68
N ALA A 81 16.36 -12.12 -10.43
CA ALA A 81 17.59 -11.44 -10.06
C ALA A 81 18.82 -12.23 -10.51
N ARG A 82 18.83 -13.56 -10.31
CA ARG A 82 19.94 -14.42 -10.75
C ARG A 82 20.12 -14.41 -12.26
N MET A 83 19.02 -14.46 -13.02
CA MET A 83 19.03 -14.43 -14.49
C MET A 83 19.59 -13.11 -15.05
N HIS A 84 19.42 -12.01 -14.32
CA HIS A 84 19.84 -10.67 -14.76
C HIS A 84 21.07 -10.13 -14.02
N GLY A 85 21.74 -10.95 -13.20
CA GLY A 85 22.94 -10.55 -12.47
C GLY A 85 22.70 -9.46 -11.41
N LEU A 86 21.49 -9.42 -10.82
CA LEU A 86 21.10 -8.44 -9.83
C LEU A 86 21.37 -8.96 -8.41
N SER A 87 21.90 -8.11 -7.55
CA SER A 87 22.32 -8.46 -6.18
C SER A 87 21.30 -8.07 -5.11
N TRP A 88 20.34 -7.20 -5.42
CA TRP A 88 19.38 -6.65 -4.45
C TRP A 88 17.96 -6.73 -4.96
N ILE A 89 17.03 -7.08 -4.08
CA ILE A 89 15.59 -7.11 -4.35
C ILE A 89 14.90 -6.25 -3.29
N ALA A 90 14.44 -5.07 -3.70
CA ALA A 90 13.73 -4.15 -2.83
C ALA A 90 12.21 -4.28 -3.03
N LEU A 91 11.49 -4.52 -1.94
CA LEU A 91 10.04 -4.52 -1.89
C LEU A 91 9.52 -3.21 -1.28
N SER A 92 8.22 -3.01 -1.43
CA SER A 92 7.50 -1.84 -0.94
C SER A 92 6.56 -2.20 0.23
N ASN A 93 6.89 -3.23 1.03
CA ASN A 93 6.12 -3.51 2.22
C ASN A 93 6.45 -2.47 3.29
N GLU A 94 5.44 -2.02 3.98
CA GLU A 94 5.47 -1.01 5.03
C GLU A 94 5.16 -1.62 6.42
N SER A 95 5.10 -0.80 7.47
CA SER A 95 4.98 -1.26 8.86
C SER A 95 3.65 -1.95 9.16
N SER A 96 2.51 -1.50 8.58
CA SER A 96 1.19 -2.04 8.90
C SER A 96 1.00 -3.49 8.43
N ALA A 97 1.86 -3.99 7.54
CA ALA A 97 1.86 -5.40 7.13
C ALA A 97 2.19 -6.38 8.30
N ASN A 98 2.71 -5.88 9.41
CA ASN A 98 2.99 -6.67 10.62
C ASN A 98 1.74 -6.86 11.51
N GLU A 99 0.68 -6.07 11.31
CA GLU A 99 -0.50 -6.11 12.17
C GLU A 99 -1.30 -7.42 12.03
N SER A 100 -1.83 -7.90 13.16
CA SER A 100 -2.78 -9.00 13.17
C SER A 100 -4.11 -8.61 12.53
N THR A 101 -4.69 -9.52 11.76
CA THR A 101 -6.02 -9.34 11.17
C THR A 101 -7.14 -9.50 12.20
N VAL A 102 -6.90 -10.29 13.24
CA VAL A 102 -7.85 -10.59 14.32
C VAL A 102 -7.32 -9.99 15.60
N ALA A 103 -8.06 -9.08 16.21
CA ALA A 103 -7.67 -8.41 17.45
C ALA A 103 -7.30 -9.44 18.54
N GLY A 104 -6.17 -9.19 19.21
CA GLY A 104 -5.67 -10.06 20.29
C GLY A 104 -5.11 -11.42 19.84
N SER A 105 -4.91 -11.62 18.53
CA SER A 105 -4.34 -12.88 17.99
C SER A 105 -3.06 -12.62 17.19
N THR A 106 -2.37 -13.71 16.81
CA THR A 106 -1.19 -13.67 15.92
C THR A 106 -1.58 -13.96 14.43
N VAL A 107 -2.88 -14.06 14.13
CA VAL A 107 -3.36 -14.37 12.80
C VAL A 107 -3.17 -13.17 11.88
N ASN A 108 -2.29 -13.29 10.91
CA ASN A 108 -2.02 -12.24 9.92
C ASN A 108 -2.21 -12.79 8.51
N HIS A 109 -3.27 -12.36 7.82
CA HIS A 109 -3.52 -12.75 6.43
C HIS A 109 -2.47 -12.20 5.45
N GLN A 110 -1.68 -11.22 5.89
CA GLN A 110 -0.57 -10.64 5.15
C GLN A 110 0.80 -11.17 5.62
N TYR A 111 0.86 -12.31 6.33
CA TYR A 111 2.10 -12.84 6.87
C TYR A 111 3.27 -12.79 5.89
N SER A 112 3.05 -13.15 4.62
CA SER A 112 4.12 -13.10 3.60
C SER A 112 4.62 -11.71 3.21
N LYS A 113 4.02 -10.65 3.77
CA LYS A 113 4.51 -9.27 3.70
C LYS A 113 5.11 -8.79 5.01
N SER A 114 4.98 -9.55 6.10
CA SER A 114 5.46 -9.16 7.43
C SER A 114 6.97 -9.16 7.52
N PHE A 115 7.49 -8.45 8.52
CA PHE A 115 8.92 -8.47 8.85
C PHE A 115 9.37 -9.88 9.30
N LYS A 116 8.50 -10.60 10.02
CA LYS A 116 8.79 -11.99 10.43
C LYS A 116 9.02 -12.89 9.21
N PHE A 117 8.17 -12.84 8.20
CA PHE A 117 8.39 -13.59 6.96
C PHE A 117 9.71 -13.21 6.30
N GLU A 118 10.03 -11.92 6.26
CA GLU A 118 11.26 -11.41 5.67
C GLU A 118 12.50 -11.98 6.37
N MET A 119 12.50 -12.03 7.71
CA MET A 119 13.56 -12.66 8.51
C MET A 119 13.65 -14.17 8.27
N ASP A 120 12.52 -14.89 8.28
CA ASP A 120 12.48 -16.33 8.00
C ASP A 120 13.01 -16.63 6.57
N PHE A 121 12.68 -15.78 5.61
CA PHE A 121 13.17 -15.89 4.23
C PHE A 121 14.68 -15.63 4.11
N HIS A 122 15.23 -14.70 4.91
CA HIS A 122 16.67 -14.49 4.99
C HIS A 122 17.39 -15.74 5.51
N GLN A 123 16.93 -16.35 6.59
CA GLN A 123 17.50 -17.58 7.14
C GLN A 123 17.44 -18.73 6.12
N TYR A 124 16.29 -18.85 5.41
CA TYR A 124 16.14 -19.84 4.34
C TYR A 124 17.15 -19.59 3.22
N ARG A 125 17.27 -18.35 2.75
CA ARG A 125 18.17 -17.94 1.66
C ARG A 125 19.62 -18.20 2.01
N GLU A 126 20.06 -17.83 3.20
CA GLU A 126 21.44 -18.06 3.67
C GLU A 126 21.79 -19.55 3.72
N LYS A 127 20.88 -20.37 4.23
CA LYS A 127 21.10 -21.80 4.39
C LYS A 127 21.03 -22.57 3.06
N TRP A 128 20.08 -22.26 2.22
CA TRP A 128 19.75 -23.10 1.06
C TRP A 128 20.09 -22.48 -0.30
N LEU A 129 20.26 -21.18 -0.37
CA LEU A 129 20.52 -20.40 -1.60
C LEU A 129 21.68 -19.42 -1.39
N PRO A 130 22.85 -19.88 -0.91
CA PRO A 130 23.95 -18.99 -0.62
C PRO A 130 24.38 -18.21 -1.87
N GLY A 131 24.72 -16.93 -1.72
CA GLY A 131 25.09 -16.05 -2.84
C GLY A 131 23.93 -15.57 -3.69
N SER A 132 22.68 -15.84 -3.31
CA SER A 132 21.50 -15.25 -3.96
C SER A 132 21.32 -13.77 -3.59
N ALA A 133 20.53 -13.05 -4.39
CA ALA A 133 20.26 -11.63 -4.16
C ALA A 133 19.69 -11.36 -2.76
N TYR A 134 20.08 -10.23 -2.17
CA TYR A 134 19.56 -9.78 -0.88
C TYR A 134 18.14 -9.25 -1.03
N TYR A 135 17.19 -9.77 -0.24
CA TYR A 135 15.78 -9.46 -0.30
C TYR A 135 15.38 -8.63 0.93
N PHE A 136 14.75 -7.46 0.73
CA PHE A 136 14.35 -6.57 1.82
C PHE A 136 13.18 -5.67 1.43
N SER A 137 12.47 -5.16 2.42
CA SER A 137 11.40 -4.20 2.24
C SER A 137 11.89 -2.79 2.60
N LEU A 138 12.09 -1.95 1.58
CA LEU A 138 12.65 -0.59 1.76
C LEU A 138 11.74 0.31 2.61
N LEU A 139 10.42 0.15 2.50
CA LEU A 139 9.47 1.00 3.21
C LEU A 139 9.10 0.46 4.60
N ARG A 140 9.73 -0.62 5.05
CA ARG A 140 9.42 -1.27 6.33
C ARG A 140 9.41 -0.31 7.54
N PRO A 141 10.35 0.64 7.69
CA PRO A 141 10.35 1.56 8.83
C PRO A 141 9.34 2.69 8.70
N LEU A 142 8.61 2.79 7.58
CA LEU A 142 7.68 3.87 7.31
C LEU A 142 6.23 3.42 7.51
N SER A 143 5.40 4.34 7.96
CA SER A 143 3.95 4.20 7.98
C SER A 143 3.35 4.55 6.61
N GLU A 144 2.10 4.13 6.41
CA GLU A 144 1.29 4.54 5.25
C GLU A 144 1.14 6.06 5.16
N PHE A 145 1.09 6.75 6.30
CA PHE A 145 0.96 8.20 6.38
C PHE A 145 2.24 8.90 5.88
N GLN A 146 3.43 8.45 6.31
CA GLN A 146 4.71 8.98 5.82
C GLN A 146 4.91 8.71 4.32
N ILE A 147 4.52 7.51 3.86
CA ILE A 147 4.55 7.13 2.44
C ILE A 147 3.63 8.03 1.62
N ALA A 148 2.42 8.32 2.12
CA ALA A 148 1.47 9.21 1.46
C ALA A 148 2.00 10.63 1.32
N LYS A 149 2.62 11.20 2.38
CA LYS A 149 3.28 12.50 2.33
C LYS A 149 4.36 12.57 1.26
N PHE A 150 5.24 11.57 1.21
CA PHE A 150 6.29 11.53 0.19
C PHE A 150 5.70 11.38 -1.22
N PHE A 151 4.70 10.50 -1.37
CA PHE A 151 4.02 10.25 -2.65
C PHE A 151 3.30 11.49 -3.18
N ALA A 152 2.69 12.30 -2.33
CA ALA A 152 1.99 13.51 -2.73
C ALA A 152 2.88 14.48 -3.52
N GLY A 153 4.18 14.53 -3.21
CA GLY A 153 5.15 15.31 -3.97
C GLY A 153 5.56 14.69 -5.33
N GLN A 154 5.14 13.46 -5.62
CA GLN A 154 5.56 12.74 -6.83
C GLN A 154 4.48 12.80 -7.92
N LYS A 155 4.20 14.01 -8.41
CA LYS A 155 3.06 14.32 -9.30
C LYS A 155 3.02 13.50 -10.60
N GLN A 156 4.18 13.06 -11.10
CA GLN A 156 4.29 12.23 -12.31
C GLN A 156 3.58 10.87 -12.20
N TYR A 157 3.36 10.38 -10.96
CA TYR A 157 2.68 9.09 -10.72
C TYR A 157 1.16 9.23 -10.51
N HIS A 158 0.66 10.43 -10.16
CA HIS A 158 -0.75 10.64 -9.84
C HIS A 158 -1.70 10.14 -10.94
N PRO A 159 -1.44 10.39 -12.24
CA PRO A 159 -2.33 9.91 -13.30
C PRO A 159 -2.29 8.40 -13.51
N VAL A 160 -1.19 7.73 -13.12
CA VAL A 160 -0.91 6.36 -13.54
C VAL A 160 -1.03 5.33 -12.41
N PHE A 161 -0.87 5.72 -11.13
CA PHE A 161 -0.94 4.76 -10.04
C PHE A 161 -2.35 4.25 -9.79
N ARG A 162 -2.47 2.99 -9.44
CA ARG A 162 -3.74 2.35 -9.05
C ARG A 162 -3.45 1.35 -7.94
N SER A 163 -4.32 1.32 -6.92
CA SER A 163 -4.26 0.35 -5.82
C SER A 163 -5.59 -0.39 -5.64
N CYS A 164 -6.61 -0.03 -6.41
CA CYS A 164 -7.93 -0.63 -6.36
C CYS A 164 -7.92 -2.08 -6.88
N ASN A 165 -8.38 -3.04 -6.06
CA ASN A 165 -8.48 -4.45 -6.47
C ASN A 165 -9.56 -4.66 -7.53
N ALA A 166 -10.75 -4.08 -7.35
CA ALA A 166 -11.87 -4.20 -8.28
C ALA A 166 -11.55 -3.55 -9.64
N GLY A 167 -10.96 -2.35 -9.63
CA GLY A 167 -10.58 -1.61 -10.84
C GLY A 167 -9.27 -2.06 -11.48
N SER A 168 -8.59 -3.05 -10.90
CA SER A 168 -7.27 -3.50 -11.40
C SER A 168 -7.28 -4.09 -12.79
N LYS A 169 -8.42 -4.61 -13.26
CA LYS A 169 -8.58 -5.17 -14.61
C LYS A 169 -8.81 -4.09 -15.67
N THR A 170 -9.42 -2.99 -15.28
CA THR A 170 -9.78 -1.86 -16.15
C THR A 170 -8.86 -0.66 -15.98
N ASP A 171 -7.81 -0.79 -15.15
CA ASP A 171 -6.83 0.25 -14.85
C ASP A 171 -7.47 1.52 -14.28
N SER A 172 -8.51 1.35 -13.43
CA SER A 172 -9.34 2.43 -12.88
C SER A 172 -9.48 2.35 -11.35
N TRP A 173 -9.96 3.42 -10.75
CA TRP A 173 -10.46 3.42 -9.39
C TRP A 173 -11.96 3.07 -9.40
N CYS A 174 -12.41 2.11 -8.59
CA CYS A 174 -13.84 1.80 -8.51
C CYS A 174 -14.64 2.84 -7.71
N GLY A 175 -13.99 3.58 -6.80
CA GLY A 175 -14.57 4.65 -6.01
C GLY A 175 -15.50 4.20 -4.87
N HIS A 176 -15.61 2.89 -4.58
CA HIS A 176 -16.54 2.37 -3.57
C HIS A 176 -15.98 1.22 -2.72
N CYS A 177 -14.72 0.84 -2.89
CA CYS A 177 -14.11 -0.18 -2.03
C CYS A 177 -13.29 0.45 -0.90
N PRO A 178 -12.97 -0.31 0.19
CA PRO A 178 -12.18 0.17 1.31
C PRO A 178 -10.85 0.79 0.88
N LYS A 179 -10.20 0.18 -0.09
CA LYS A 179 -8.90 0.65 -0.57
C LYS A 179 -8.97 1.98 -1.31
N CYS A 180 -10.06 2.24 -2.05
CA CYS A 180 -10.25 3.54 -2.69
C CYS A 180 -10.44 4.65 -1.64
N LEU A 181 -11.33 4.43 -0.67
CA LEU A 181 -11.58 5.43 0.37
C LEU A 181 -10.35 5.64 1.26
N PHE A 182 -9.66 4.56 1.63
CA PHE A 182 -8.41 4.65 2.38
C PHE A 182 -7.37 5.52 1.66
N VAL A 183 -7.08 5.23 0.37
CA VAL A 183 -6.07 6.00 -0.38
C VAL A 183 -6.53 7.44 -0.60
N TYR A 184 -7.82 7.68 -0.76
CA TYR A 184 -8.37 9.02 -0.84
C TYR A 184 -8.08 9.81 0.45
N LEU A 185 -8.48 9.25 1.60
CA LEU A 185 -8.32 9.88 2.92
C LEU A 185 -6.85 10.13 3.25
N ILE A 186 -5.97 9.14 3.06
CA ILE A 186 -4.56 9.26 3.46
C ILE A 186 -3.79 10.29 2.60
N LEU A 187 -4.26 10.60 1.39
CA LEU A 187 -3.67 11.62 0.53
C LEU A 187 -4.26 13.03 0.78
N SER A 188 -5.47 13.12 1.32
CA SER A 188 -6.19 14.38 1.50
C SER A 188 -5.46 15.44 2.34
N PRO A 189 -4.66 15.12 3.37
CA PRO A 189 -3.89 16.12 4.11
C PRO A 189 -2.73 16.75 3.31
N PHE A 190 -2.33 16.14 2.20
CA PHE A 190 -1.09 16.50 1.47
C PHE A 190 -1.34 17.02 0.06
N LEU A 191 -2.56 16.96 -0.41
CA LEU A 191 -2.97 17.38 -1.75
C LEU A 191 -4.21 18.26 -1.67
N GLU A 192 -4.31 19.23 -2.59
CA GLU A 192 -5.55 19.97 -2.75
C GLU A 192 -6.71 19.05 -3.14
N GLY A 193 -7.93 19.35 -2.66
CA GLY A 193 -9.11 18.54 -2.95
C GLY A 193 -9.31 18.28 -4.45
N SER A 194 -9.07 19.27 -5.29
CA SER A 194 -9.13 19.14 -6.75
C SER A 194 -8.07 18.17 -7.32
N GLU A 195 -6.89 18.08 -6.73
CA GLU A 195 -5.85 17.13 -7.13
C GLU A 195 -6.26 15.69 -6.77
N VAL A 196 -6.82 15.51 -5.56
CA VAL A 196 -7.32 14.19 -5.14
C VAL A 196 -8.50 13.77 -6.03
N GLU A 197 -9.45 14.66 -6.29
CA GLU A 197 -10.57 14.40 -7.21
C GLU A 197 -10.09 14.02 -8.62
N ALA A 198 -9.07 14.68 -9.15
CA ALA A 198 -8.50 14.35 -10.46
C ALA A 198 -7.90 12.92 -10.48
N ILE A 199 -7.32 12.45 -9.39
CA ILE A 199 -6.78 11.10 -9.28
C ILE A 199 -7.90 10.05 -9.32
N PHE A 200 -9.01 10.28 -8.60
CA PHE A 200 -10.11 9.32 -8.42
C PHE A 200 -11.25 9.50 -9.42
N GLY A 201 -11.30 10.65 -10.10
CA GLY A 201 -12.36 11.01 -11.06
C GLY A 201 -13.63 11.53 -10.40
N ARG A 202 -13.66 11.67 -9.05
CA ARG A 202 -14.80 12.19 -8.29
C ARG A 202 -14.39 12.59 -6.88
N ASN A 203 -15.22 13.42 -6.22
CA ASN A 203 -15.10 13.67 -4.80
C ASN A 203 -15.74 12.53 -4.00
N MET A 204 -14.91 11.65 -3.43
CA MET A 204 -15.40 10.53 -2.63
C MET A 204 -15.89 10.97 -1.24
N LEU A 205 -15.41 12.10 -0.73
CA LEU A 205 -15.80 12.59 0.59
C LEU A 205 -17.23 13.17 0.60
N GLU A 206 -17.82 13.47 -0.55
CA GLU A 206 -19.20 13.89 -0.69
C GLU A 206 -20.20 12.71 -0.84
N ASP A 207 -19.71 11.49 -0.94
CA ASP A 207 -20.56 10.32 -1.14
C ASP A 207 -21.03 9.70 0.18
N ALA A 208 -22.24 10.05 0.60
CA ALA A 208 -22.86 9.53 1.83
C ALA A 208 -22.97 7.98 1.86
N SER A 209 -22.99 7.31 0.71
CA SER A 209 -23.05 5.85 0.67
C SER A 209 -21.76 5.18 1.23
N LEU A 210 -20.68 5.95 1.37
CA LEU A 210 -19.41 5.48 1.92
C LEU A 210 -19.31 5.64 3.46
N ILE A 211 -20.34 6.16 4.15
CA ILE A 211 -20.32 6.35 5.61
C ILE A 211 -20.00 5.02 6.33
N SER A 212 -20.70 3.94 6.02
CA SER A 212 -20.46 2.64 6.66
C SER A 212 -19.03 2.13 6.43
N LEU A 213 -18.45 2.48 5.30
CA LEU A 213 -17.07 2.15 5.01
C LEU A 213 -16.08 3.01 5.79
N LEU A 214 -16.37 4.29 5.95
CA LEU A 214 -15.62 5.20 6.81
C LEU A 214 -15.61 4.71 8.26
N GLU A 215 -16.79 4.31 8.80
CA GLU A 215 -16.91 3.77 10.15
C GLU A 215 -16.00 2.56 10.41
N LYS A 216 -15.91 1.64 9.45
CA LYS A 216 -15.00 0.48 9.51
C LYS A 216 -13.54 0.87 9.46
N LEU A 217 -13.19 1.87 8.66
CA LEU A 217 -11.83 2.34 8.52
C LEU A 217 -11.35 3.13 9.74
N THR A 218 -12.21 3.95 10.35
CA THR A 218 -11.87 4.81 11.50
C THR A 218 -12.01 4.12 12.85
N GLY A 219 -12.75 3.01 12.91
CA GLY A 219 -12.95 2.24 14.13
C GLY A 219 -14.25 2.57 14.89
N ILE A 220 -15.15 3.37 14.32
CA ILE A 220 -16.54 3.51 14.82
C ILE A 220 -17.21 2.13 14.83
N GLN A 221 -16.99 1.33 13.78
CA GLN A 221 -17.32 -0.10 13.78
C GLN A 221 -16.08 -0.92 14.14
N GLU A 222 -16.25 -1.97 14.95
CA GLU A 222 -15.14 -2.84 15.39
C GLU A 222 -14.50 -3.62 14.24
N GLU A 223 -15.30 -4.01 13.25
CA GLU A 223 -14.85 -4.82 12.12
C GLU A 223 -14.01 -3.98 11.15
N LYS A 224 -12.70 -4.27 11.08
CA LYS A 224 -11.81 -3.69 10.07
C LYS A 224 -12.03 -4.38 8.72
N PRO A 225 -12.02 -3.65 7.58
CA PRO A 225 -12.10 -4.28 6.26
C PRO A 225 -10.96 -5.29 6.04
N PHE A 226 -11.31 -6.44 5.45
CA PHE A 226 -10.35 -7.50 5.11
C PHE A 226 -9.56 -7.15 3.83
N GLU A 227 -8.96 -5.96 3.82
CA GLU A 227 -8.13 -5.44 2.73
C GLU A 227 -6.85 -4.80 3.31
N CYS A 228 -5.83 -4.64 2.46
CA CYS A 228 -4.62 -3.91 2.82
C CYS A 228 -4.94 -2.40 2.86
N VAL A 229 -5.34 -1.93 4.00
CA VAL A 229 -5.55 -0.53 4.37
C VAL A 229 -4.71 -0.25 5.61
N GLY A 230 -4.20 0.96 5.77
CA GLY A 230 -3.36 1.35 6.90
C GLY A 230 -3.99 1.13 8.27
N SER A 231 -3.35 1.57 9.33
CA SER A 231 -3.90 1.52 10.69
C SER A 231 -5.06 2.50 10.86
N ARG A 232 -5.89 2.27 11.89
CA ARG A 232 -6.97 3.21 12.25
C ARG A 232 -6.40 4.57 12.66
N ASP A 233 -5.29 4.57 13.37
CA ASP A 233 -4.64 5.80 13.83
C ASP A 233 -4.18 6.67 12.65
N GLU A 234 -3.63 6.07 11.60
CA GLU A 234 -3.22 6.78 10.39
C GLU A 234 -4.41 7.41 9.68
N ILE A 235 -5.53 6.68 9.60
CA ILE A 235 -6.75 7.18 8.94
C ILE A 235 -7.36 8.30 9.76
N ASN A 236 -7.45 8.14 11.09
CA ASN A 236 -7.97 9.16 12.00
C ASN A 236 -7.10 10.43 11.95
N THR A 237 -5.78 10.28 11.99
CA THR A 237 -4.84 11.39 11.83
C THR A 237 -5.05 12.11 10.48
N ALA A 238 -5.20 11.35 9.40
CA ALA A 238 -5.43 11.93 8.07
C ALA A 238 -6.77 12.69 8.02
N ALA A 239 -7.83 12.16 8.61
CA ALA A 239 -9.13 12.82 8.67
C ALA A 239 -9.06 14.13 9.47
N VAL A 240 -8.45 14.12 10.66
CA VAL A 240 -8.27 15.30 11.51
C VAL A 240 -7.49 16.39 10.76
N LEU A 241 -6.32 16.06 10.21
CA LEU A 241 -5.49 17.05 9.49
C LEU A 241 -6.19 17.62 8.26
N THR A 242 -7.01 16.81 7.57
CA THR A 242 -7.79 17.29 6.41
C THR A 242 -8.87 18.28 6.86
N ILE A 243 -9.56 17.99 7.98
CA ILE A 243 -10.57 18.87 8.57
C ILE A 243 -9.91 20.20 8.97
N ASP A 244 -8.83 20.16 9.74
CA ASP A 244 -8.10 21.35 10.20
C ASP A 244 -7.64 22.23 9.04
N HIS A 245 -7.10 21.60 7.99
CA HIS A 245 -6.69 22.32 6.79
C HIS A 245 -7.87 23.00 6.10
N MET A 246 -8.97 22.28 5.87
CA MET A 246 -10.14 22.84 5.21
C MET A 246 -10.80 23.96 6.02
N GLU A 247 -10.89 23.81 7.36
CA GLU A 247 -11.46 24.83 8.24
C GLU A 247 -10.57 26.07 8.32
N SER A 248 -9.24 25.90 8.33
CA SER A 248 -8.30 27.02 8.30
C SER A 248 -8.45 27.89 7.05
N GLU A 249 -8.88 27.28 5.94
CA GLU A 249 -9.15 27.97 4.68
C GLU A 249 -10.61 28.45 4.54
N GLY A 250 -11.45 28.23 5.55
CA GLY A 250 -12.88 28.57 5.52
C GLY A 250 -13.70 27.74 4.54
N LYS A 251 -13.20 26.58 4.15
CA LYS A 251 -13.90 25.63 3.25
C LYS A 251 -14.97 24.85 4.03
N LYS A 252 -16.11 24.59 3.38
CA LYS A 252 -17.12 23.71 3.94
C LYS A 252 -16.64 22.26 3.95
N LEU A 253 -16.86 21.56 5.06
CA LEU A 253 -16.54 20.14 5.16
C LEU A 253 -17.48 19.30 4.27
N PRO A 254 -16.94 18.33 3.51
CA PRO A 254 -17.75 17.36 2.78
C PRO A 254 -18.45 16.39 3.73
N VAL A 255 -19.44 15.67 3.21
CA VAL A 255 -20.34 14.81 3.97
C VAL A 255 -19.62 13.85 4.91
N LEU A 256 -18.60 13.13 4.43
CA LEU A 256 -17.89 12.13 5.24
C LEU A 256 -17.07 12.77 6.37
N LEU A 257 -16.45 13.92 6.14
CA LEU A 257 -15.67 14.61 7.16
C LEU A 257 -16.56 15.31 8.18
N SER A 258 -17.72 15.84 7.75
CA SER A 258 -18.75 16.35 8.68
C SER A 258 -19.23 15.24 9.60
N TYR A 259 -19.59 14.09 9.05
CA TYR A 259 -20.00 12.90 9.82
C TYR A 259 -18.91 12.45 10.80
N TYR A 260 -17.65 12.38 10.35
CA TYR A 260 -16.50 12.02 11.19
C TYR A 260 -16.35 13.00 12.38
N LYS A 261 -16.47 14.30 12.13
CA LYS A 261 -16.37 15.32 13.17
C LYS A 261 -17.53 15.19 14.19
N GLU A 262 -18.76 14.97 13.73
CA GLU A 262 -19.94 14.78 14.57
C GLU A 262 -19.90 13.48 15.40
N SER A 263 -19.09 12.49 15.00
CA SER A 263 -18.93 11.23 15.75
C SER A 263 -18.12 11.36 17.04
N GLY A 264 -17.45 12.49 17.27
CA GLY A 264 -16.54 12.73 18.40
C GLY A 264 -15.10 12.26 18.17
N LEU A 265 -14.84 11.47 17.13
CA LEU A 265 -13.48 10.98 16.85
C LEU A 265 -12.49 12.09 16.47
N TYR A 266 -12.99 13.22 15.97
CA TYR A 266 -12.16 14.37 15.66
C TYR A 266 -11.45 14.91 16.92
N GLU A 267 -12.18 15.08 18.02
CA GLU A 267 -11.62 15.56 19.29
C GLU A 267 -10.73 14.52 19.94
N GLU A 268 -11.09 13.23 19.85
CA GLU A 268 -10.33 12.14 20.44
C GLU A 268 -8.98 11.93 19.78
N ASN A 269 -8.90 12.15 18.47
CA ASN A 269 -7.71 11.86 17.66
C ASN A 269 -6.88 13.09 17.30
N GLN A 270 -7.06 14.21 18.00
CA GLN A 270 -6.21 15.40 17.82
C GLN A 270 -4.74 15.05 18.05
N PRO A 271 -3.83 15.35 17.09
CA PRO A 271 -2.41 15.03 17.24
C PRO A 271 -1.79 15.78 18.39
N LYS A 272 -1.09 15.06 19.29
CA LYS A 272 -0.36 15.63 20.43
C LYS A 272 1.05 16.09 20.02
N GLY A 273 1.18 16.80 18.90
CA GLY A 273 2.44 17.27 18.33
C GLY A 273 2.59 16.89 16.85
N ASP A 274 3.84 16.87 16.35
CA ASP A 274 4.11 16.43 14.98
C ASP A 274 3.82 14.93 14.84
N PRO A 275 2.84 14.52 14.01
CA PRO A 275 2.48 13.11 13.86
C PRO A 275 3.53 12.27 13.11
N PHE A 276 4.45 12.90 12.36
CA PHE A 276 5.39 12.16 11.53
C PHE A 276 6.42 11.33 12.29
N PRO A 277 7.09 11.82 13.34
CA PRO A 277 8.00 11.01 14.15
C PRO A 277 7.30 9.82 14.81
N ALA A 278 6.04 9.97 15.21
CA ALA A 278 5.26 8.90 15.84
C ALA A 278 5.01 7.70 14.93
N TYR A 279 5.11 7.87 13.61
CA TYR A 279 4.88 6.82 12.62
C TYR A 279 6.17 6.27 11.99
N PHE A 280 7.32 6.52 12.57
CA PHE A 280 8.58 5.90 12.17
C PHE A 280 8.89 4.69 13.04
N HIS A 281 9.08 3.53 12.43
CA HIS A 281 9.26 2.24 13.12
C HIS A 281 10.68 1.70 12.91
N GLU A 282 11.64 2.15 13.71
CA GLU A 282 13.05 1.72 13.64
C GLU A 282 13.25 0.24 13.94
N GLU A 283 12.41 -0.36 14.80
CA GLU A 283 12.47 -1.77 15.18
C GLU A 283 12.21 -2.75 14.03
N ASN A 284 11.70 -2.25 12.92
CA ASN A 284 11.45 -3.04 11.71
C ASN A 284 12.60 -3.00 10.70
N LEU A 285 13.74 -2.46 11.05
CA LEU A 285 14.92 -2.46 10.19
C LEU A 285 15.61 -3.82 10.21
N LEU A 286 15.94 -4.32 9.01
CA LEU A 286 16.84 -5.45 8.89
C LEU A 286 18.26 -5.03 9.29
N PRO A 287 19.03 -5.93 9.93
CA PRO A 287 20.47 -5.71 10.13
C PRO A 287 21.12 -5.42 8.78
N VAL A 288 21.98 -4.42 8.74
CA VAL A 288 22.82 -4.16 7.53
C VAL A 288 23.75 -5.36 7.37
N PRO A 289 23.83 -5.97 6.17
CA PRO A 289 24.70 -7.10 5.91
C PRO A 289 26.18 -6.73 6.03
#